data_5aa8b2192bc3324188a3f472d6c167b7
#
_entry.id   5aa8b2192bc3324188a3f472d6c167b7
#
_cell.length_a   1.000
_cell.length_b   1.000
_cell.length_c   1.000
_cell.angle_alpha   90.00
_cell.angle_beta   90.00
_cell.angle_gamma   90.00
#
_symmetry.space_group_name_H-M   'P 1'
#
loop_
_entity.id
_entity.type
_entity.pdbx_description
1 polymer ?
#
loop_
_entity_poly.entity_id
_entity_poly.type
_entity_poly.pdbx_seq_one_letter_code
_entity_poly.pdbx_strand_id
1 'polypeptide(L)'
;MYESAKAHSREDNSSKGVNNKALHYGGALLFFGEIVCYTNGMTEFFTLQFIAPLLAGLFALVMGVFVLRVDRRNVTYQYYFGIMAAVAIWSLFVAVFHVPGVTHDTWTMLHWVAGIFITPAYLLFLIQFPSPEHVVKPFLRALIWTGAGVMAAALFIWPQNFVHYYIVDVNEIPHLVVGPYAWLLELYFPAYFIPGFFFAGRKFLKTYGRIRAHMLTGLLGLAIGTTGALITNVTLAIRFGKEFIWLGPIFSMIASASLAYMLFGIREGKPRLFP
;
A
#
# COMPACT_ATOMS: atom_id res chain seq x y z
N MET A 1 -24.26 -12.99 -71.34
CA MET A 1 -24.05 -14.39 -70.95
C MET A 1 -23.83 -14.34 -69.45
N TYR A 2 -24.94 -14.56 -68.68
CA TYR A 2 -25.42 -15.77 -68.06
C TYR A 2 -24.34 -16.34 -67.14
N GLU A 3 -24.55 -16.56 -65.84
CA GLU A 3 -25.68 -17.15 -65.08
C GLU A 3 -25.53 -16.75 -63.61
N SER A 4 -26.50 -16.31 -62.98
CA SER A 4 -27.40 -16.85 -61.95
C SER A 4 -26.86 -18.05 -61.16
N ALA A 5 -26.55 -17.83 -59.89
CA ALA A 5 -26.65 -18.89 -58.90
C ALA A 5 -27.14 -18.33 -57.54
N LYS A 6 -28.37 -18.65 -57.25
CA LYS A 6 -29.00 -18.68 -55.90
C LYS A 6 -28.18 -19.57 -54.98
N ALA A 7 -27.87 -19.08 -53.80
CA ALA A 7 -27.50 -19.95 -52.68
C ALA A 7 -28.14 -19.44 -51.41
N HIS A 8 -29.19 -20.13 -51.05
CA HIS A 8 -29.72 -20.53 -49.77
C HIS A 8 -29.16 -19.86 -48.52
N SER A 9 -30.02 -19.06 -47.91
CA SER A 9 -30.04 -18.81 -46.47
C SER A 9 -30.24 -20.16 -45.76
N ARG A 10 -29.29 -20.55 -44.96
CA ARG A 10 -29.44 -21.49 -43.86
C ARG A 10 -29.14 -20.73 -42.59
N GLU A 11 -30.22 -20.33 -41.95
CA GLU A 11 -30.22 -20.06 -40.51
C GLU A 11 -29.83 -21.35 -39.81
N ASP A 12 -28.65 -21.38 -39.25
CA ASP A 12 -28.25 -22.42 -38.32
C ASP A 12 -28.20 -21.82 -36.92
N ASN A 13 -29.38 -21.89 -36.29
CA ASN A 13 -29.61 -21.65 -34.88
C ASN A 13 -28.92 -22.75 -34.06
N SER A 14 -27.62 -22.57 -33.83
CA SER A 14 -26.89 -23.38 -32.88
C SER A 14 -26.56 -22.52 -31.65
N SER A 15 -27.56 -22.26 -30.85
CA SER A 15 -27.41 -21.87 -29.44
C SER A 15 -26.81 -23.03 -28.66
N LYS A 16 -25.50 -23.28 -28.85
CA LYS A 16 -24.74 -24.16 -27.98
C LYS A 16 -24.39 -23.40 -26.76
N GLY A 17 -25.03 -23.80 -25.68
CA GLY A 17 -24.78 -23.35 -24.32
C GLY A 17 -23.30 -23.22 -24.01
N VAL A 18 -22.89 -21.99 -23.80
CA VAL A 18 -21.65 -21.70 -23.07
C VAL A 18 -21.87 -22.23 -21.65
N ASN A 19 -21.30 -23.38 -21.43
CA ASN A 19 -21.22 -24.02 -20.12
C ASN A 19 -20.53 -23.06 -19.14
N ASN A 20 -21.35 -22.28 -18.44
CA ASN A 20 -20.94 -21.54 -17.27
C ASN A 20 -20.57 -22.51 -16.14
N LYS A 21 -19.47 -23.23 -16.32
CA LYS A 21 -18.68 -23.74 -15.21
C LYS A 21 -17.75 -22.61 -14.78
N ALA A 22 -18.32 -21.48 -14.33
CA ALA A 22 -17.63 -20.56 -13.47
C ALA A 22 -17.23 -21.35 -12.22
N LEU A 23 -15.93 -21.54 -12.10
CA LEU A 23 -15.29 -22.18 -10.98
C LEU A 23 -15.82 -21.59 -9.66
N HIS A 24 -16.57 -22.39 -8.93
CA HIS A 24 -16.91 -22.19 -7.53
C HIS A 24 -15.63 -22.30 -6.65
N TYR A 25 -14.70 -21.37 -6.81
CA TYR A 25 -13.54 -21.20 -5.91
C TYR A 25 -13.60 -19.87 -5.17
N GLY A 26 -14.78 -19.37 -4.87
CA GLY A 26 -14.91 -18.07 -4.19
C GLY A 26 -15.82 -18.06 -2.94
N GLY A 27 -16.45 -19.18 -2.61
CA GLY A 27 -17.55 -19.19 -1.62
C GLY A 27 -17.16 -18.87 -0.18
N ALA A 28 -15.91 -18.99 0.20
CA ALA A 28 -15.51 -18.80 1.62
C ALA A 28 -14.88 -17.43 1.91
N LEU A 29 -14.30 -16.74 0.92
CA LEU A 29 -13.71 -15.41 1.12
C LEU A 29 -14.68 -14.26 0.86
N LEU A 30 -15.76 -14.50 0.13
CA LEU A 30 -16.81 -13.51 -0.15
C LEU A 30 -17.69 -13.20 1.08
N PHE A 31 -17.74 -14.08 2.09
CA PHE A 31 -18.57 -13.86 3.29
C PHE A 31 -18.08 -12.76 4.21
N PHE A 32 -16.85 -12.32 4.10
CA PHE A 32 -16.31 -11.20 4.89
C PHE A 32 -16.47 -9.82 4.21
N GLY A 33 -16.93 -9.79 2.96
CA GLY A 33 -16.99 -8.56 2.17
C GLY A 33 -18.29 -7.75 2.27
N GLU A 34 -19.39 -8.39 2.65
CA GLU A 34 -20.69 -7.74 2.65
C GLU A 34 -21.29 -7.66 4.05
N ILE A 35 -20.81 -6.71 4.85
CA ILE A 35 -21.65 -6.19 5.93
C ILE A 35 -22.62 -5.22 5.26
N VAL A 36 -23.69 -5.75 4.70
CA VAL A 36 -24.76 -4.97 4.07
C VAL A 36 -25.64 -4.38 5.17
N CYS A 37 -25.45 -3.10 5.49
CA CYS A 37 -26.51 -2.33 6.15
C CYS A 37 -27.56 -2.00 5.09
N TYR A 38 -28.69 -2.70 5.09
CA TYR A 38 -29.84 -2.43 4.23
C TYR A 38 -30.55 -1.15 4.68
N THR A 39 -30.27 -0.02 4.03
CA THR A 39 -31.17 1.15 4.01
C THR A 39 -31.20 1.73 2.61
N ASN A 40 -32.39 1.79 2.06
CA ASN A 40 -32.78 2.25 0.71
C ASN A 40 -31.83 3.24 0.04
N GLY A 41 -31.09 2.81 -0.98
CA GLY A 41 -30.38 3.67 -1.94
C GLY A 41 -28.98 4.17 -1.56
N MET A 42 -28.54 4.01 -0.30
CA MET A 42 -27.18 4.40 0.15
C MET A 42 -26.26 3.19 0.43
N THR A 43 -26.71 2.00 0.11
CA THR A 43 -26.13 0.73 0.58
C THR A 43 -24.79 0.35 -0.05
N GLU A 44 -24.43 0.96 -1.17
CA GLU A 44 -23.19 0.60 -1.88
C GLU A 44 -21.94 1.36 -1.38
N PHE A 45 -22.10 2.41 -0.58
CA PHE A 45 -20.99 3.28 -0.16
C PHE A 45 -20.15 2.74 1.01
N PHE A 46 -20.67 1.83 1.82
CA PHE A 46 -20.01 1.38 3.05
C PHE A 46 -19.57 -0.08 2.97
N THR A 47 -18.80 -0.42 1.94
CA THR A 47 -18.14 -1.73 1.91
C THR A 47 -16.97 -1.75 2.89
N LEU A 48 -16.63 -2.94 3.39
CA LEU A 48 -15.43 -3.13 4.22
C LEU A 48 -14.16 -2.60 3.52
N GLN A 49 -14.12 -2.69 2.19
CA GLN A 49 -13.03 -2.22 1.34
C GLN A 49 -12.85 -0.69 1.38
N PHE A 50 -13.91 0.07 1.68
CA PHE A 50 -13.85 1.51 1.88
C PHE A 50 -13.53 1.86 3.35
N ILE A 51 -14.24 1.25 4.29
CA ILE A 51 -14.15 1.61 5.72
C ILE A 51 -12.80 1.24 6.30
N ALA A 52 -12.27 0.06 5.98
CA ALA A 52 -11.04 -0.43 6.59
C ALA A 52 -9.81 0.45 6.23
N PRO A 53 -9.57 0.87 4.96
CA PRO A 53 -8.53 1.82 4.64
C PRO A 53 -8.72 3.19 5.30
N LEU A 54 -9.97 3.68 5.37
CA LEU A 54 -10.26 4.96 6.02
C LEU A 54 -9.89 4.93 7.50
N LEU A 55 -10.28 3.88 8.23
CA LEU A 55 -9.91 3.69 9.64
C LEU A 55 -8.40 3.51 9.82
N ALA A 56 -7.74 2.79 8.91
CA ALA A 56 -6.29 2.63 8.93
C ALA A 56 -5.57 3.98 8.73
N GLY A 57 -6.05 4.80 7.81
CA GLY A 57 -5.53 6.15 7.60
C GLY A 57 -5.71 7.06 8.82
N LEU A 58 -6.90 7.04 9.42
CA LEU A 58 -7.17 7.79 10.65
C LEU A 58 -6.28 7.32 11.81
N PHE A 59 -6.14 6.02 11.99
CA PHE A 59 -5.23 5.44 12.99
C PHE A 59 -3.79 5.92 12.78
N ALA A 60 -3.28 5.85 11.54
CA ALA A 60 -1.93 6.30 11.21
C ALA A 60 -1.75 7.79 11.56
N LEU A 61 -2.70 8.65 11.17
CA LEU A 61 -2.64 10.08 11.45
C LEU A 61 -2.63 10.36 12.97
N VAL A 62 -3.52 9.73 13.73
CA VAL A 62 -3.60 9.87 15.19
C VAL A 62 -2.29 9.43 15.84
N MET A 63 -1.75 8.27 15.44
CA MET A 63 -0.48 7.76 15.96
C MET A 63 0.69 8.67 15.60
N GLY A 64 0.72 9.21 14.38
CA GLY A 64 1.73 10.16 13.94
C GLY A 64 1.74 11.43 14.79
N VAL A 65 0.56 12.03 14.99
CA VAL A 65 0.40 13.25 15.81
C VAL A 65 0.75 12.97 17.27
N PHE A 66 0.31 11.84 17.80
CA PHE A 66 0.61 11.44 19.19
C PHE A 66 2.12 11.32 19.43
N VAL A 67 2.83 10.60 18.56
CA VAL A 67 4.28 10.44 18.68
C VAL A 67 4.99 11.78 18.52
N LEU A 68 4.61 12.61 17.56
CA LEU A 68 5.22 13.92 17.34
C LEU A 68 5.04 14.85 18.53
N ARG A 69 3.91 14.79 19.25
CA ARG A 69 3.64 15.58 20.45
C ARG A 69 4.57 15.25 21.62
N VAL A 70 5.09 14.02 21.67
CA VAL A 70 6.00 13.57 22.73
C VAL A 70 7.33 14.33 22.68
N ASP A 71 7.89 14.51 21.48
CA ASP A 71 9.13 15.30 21.28
C ASP A 71 9.20 15.81 19.84
N ARG A 72 8.70 17.03 19.64
CA ARG A 72 8.65 17.66 18.31
C ARG A 72 10.03 17.99 17.73
N ARG A 73 11.07 18.08 18.57
CA ARG A 73 12.43 18.42 18.15
C ARG A 73 13.23 17.19 17.74
N ASN A 74 12.79 16.02 18.11
CA ASN A 74 13.46 14.77 17.76
C ASN A 74 13.22 14.40 16.30
N VAL A 75 14.29 14.37 15.52
CA VAL A 75 14.25 14.08 14.08
C VAL A 75 13.63 12.70 13.79
N THR A 76 13.88 11.70 14.64
CA THR A 76 13.29 10.36 14.49
C THR A 76 11.77 10.39 14.61
N TYR A 77 11.23 11.21 15.52
CA TYR A 77 9.79 11.39 15.70
C TYR A 77 9.16 12.18 14.54
N GLN A 78 9.91 13.12 13.96
CA GLN A 78 9.50 13.84 12.75
C GLN A 78 9.43 12.89 11.56
N TYR A 79 10.38 11.97 11.37
CA TYR A 79 10.32 10.94 10.32
C TYR A 79 9.15 9.99 10.55
N TYR A 80 8.94 9.54 11.79
CA TYR A 80 7.77 8.72 12.10
C TYR A 80 6.47 9.42 11.73
N PHE A 81 6.30 10.69 12.11
CA PHE A 81 5.14 11.48 11.73
C PHE A 81 5.00 11.59 10.21
N GLY A 82 6.08 11.85 9.48
CA GLY A 82 6.09 11.91 8.02
C GLY A 82 5.63 10.59 7.38
N ILE A 83 6.10 9.45 7.89
CA ILE A 83 5.64 8.13 7.47
C ILE A 83 4.14 7.99 7.71
N MET A 84 3.67 8.31 8.92
CA MET A 84 2.26 8.16 9.29
C MET A 84 1.35 9.08 8.47
N ALA A 85 1.76 10.30 8.19
CA ALA A 85 1.03 11.22 7.31
C ALA A 85 0.94 10.67 5.88
N ALA A 86 2.04 10.15 5.34
CA ALA A 86 2.06 9.54 4.01
C ALA A 86 1.20 8.26 3.96
N VAL A 87 1.23 7.40 4.99
CA VAL A 87 0.35 6.22 5.12
C VAL A 87 -1.11 6.65 5.20
N ALA A 88 -1.44 7.72 5.94
CA ALA A 88 -2.81 8.23 6.04
C ALA A 88 -3.33 8.72 4.68
N ILE A 89 -2.53 9.49 3.94
CA ILE A 89 -2.86 9.97 2.59
C ILE A 89 -3.03 8.78 1.64
N TRP A 90 -2.11 7.84 1.66
CA TRP A 90 -2.17 6.63 0.85
C TRP A 90 -3.43 5.80 1.16
N SER A 91 -3.75 5.59 2.43
CA SER A 91 -4.95 4.87 2.85
C SER A 91 -6.23 5.58 2.42
N LEU A 92 -6.26 6.92 2.45
CA LEU A 92 -7.37 7.70 1.92
C LEU A 92 -7.56 7.46 0.42
N PHE A 93 -6.48 7.46 -0.37
CA PHE A 93 -6.59 7.15 -1.81
C PHE A 93 -7.07 5.72 -2.05
N VAL A 94 -6.65 4.76 -1.24
CA VAL A 94 -7.18 3.38 -1.29
C VAL A 94 -8.68 3.36 -0.98
N ALA A 95 -9.14 4.11 0.03
CA ALA A 95 -10.56 4.18 0.34
C ALA A 95 -11.37 4.80 -0.81
N VAL A 96 -10.93 5.96 -1.32
CA VAL A 96 -11.60 6.67 -2.44
C VAL A 96 -11.67 5.80 -3.69
N PHE A 97 -10.65 4.97 -3.92
CA PHE A 97 -10.59 4.03 -5.02
C PHE A 97 -11.75 3.00 -5.03
N HIS A 98 -12.32 2.69 -3.87
CA HIS A 98 -13.44 1.77 -3.73
C HIS A 98 -14.82 2.49 -3.77
N VAL A 99 -14.86 3.79 -4.03
CA VAL A 99 -16.11 4.54 -4.18
C VAL A 99 -16.67 4.35 -5.58
N PRO A 100 -17.92 3.87 -5.74
CA PRO A 100 -18.57 3.75 -7.04
C PRO A 100 -18.64 5.08 -7.78
N GLY A 101 -18.45 5.06 -9.09
CA GLY A 101 -18.56 6.25 -9.96
C GLY A 101 -17.36 7.21 -9.91
N VAL A 102 -16.32 6.93 -9.12
CA VAL A 102 -15.09 7.71 -9.15
C VAL A 102 -14.22 7.26 -10.33
N THR A 103 -13.68 8.23 -11.09
CA THR A 103 -12.76 7.92 -12.19
C THR A 103 -11.47 7.32 -11.65
N HIS A 104 -11.15 6.10 -12.07
CA HIS A 104 -10.13 5.28 -11.40
C HIS A 104 -8.70 5.68 -11.72
N ASP A 105 -8.40 6.21 -12.92
CA ASP A 105 -7.01 6.44 -13.36
C ASP A 105 -6.25 7.43 -12.47
N THR A 106 -6.81 8.59 -12.20
CA THR A 106 -6.16 9.60 -11.35
C THR A 106 -5.94 9.10 -9.93
N TRP A 107 -6.95 8.44 -9.32
CA TRP A 107 -6.85 7.93 -7.96
C TRP A 107 -5.88 6.78 -7.84
N THR A 108 -5.81 5.92 -8.87
CA THR A 108 -4.81 4.86 -8.97
C THR A 108 -3.40 5.43 -8.96
N MET A 109 -3.15 6.44 -9.78
CA MET A 109 -1.83 7.06 -9.85
C MET A 109 -1.46 7.71 -8.51
N LEU A 110 -2.38 8.46 -7.90
CA LEU A 110 -2.16 9.08 -6.59
C LEU A 110 -1.89 8.06 -5.49
N HIS A 111 -2.58 6.92 -5.51
CA HIS A 111 -2.34 5.81 -4.60
C HIS A 111 -0.90 5.27 -4.74
N TRP A 112 -0.45 4.98 -5.96
CA TRP A 112 0.91 4.50 -6.20
C TRP A 112 1.97 5.52 -5.83
N VAL A 113 1.76 6.78 -6.19
CA VAL A 113 2.67 7.89 -5.86
C VAL A 113 2.79 8.05 -4.34
N ALA A 114 1.68 8.02 -3.61
CA ALA A 114 1.73 8.08 -2.15
C ALA A 114 2.53 6.90 -1.56
N GLY A 115 2.34 5.67 -2.07
CA GLY A 115 3.12 4.50 -1.69
C GLY A 115 4.62 4.68 -1.96
N ILE A 116 4.98 5.24 -3.12
CA ILE A 116 6.38 5.54 -3.49
C ILE A 116 7.04 6.44 -2.43
N PHE A 117 6.38 7.49 -1.97
CA PHE A 117 6.96 8.41 -1.00
C PHE A 117 7.04 7.87 0.44
N ILE A 118 6.30 6.83 0.79
CA ILE A 118 6.42 6.16 2.09
C ILE A 118 7.80 5.52 2.25
N THR A 119 8.33 4.88 1.22
CA THR A 119 9.52 4.03 1.31
C THR A 119 10.81 4.75 1.66
N PRO A 120 11.17 5.93 1.07
CA PRO A 120 12.35 6.68 1.48
C PRO A 120 12.25 7.18 2.92
N ALA A 121 11.04 7.54 3.38
CA ALA A 121 10.84 7.95 4.76
C ALA A 121 11.10 6.78 5.73
N TYR A 122 10.65 5.57 5.41
CA TYR A 122 10.97 4.35 6.16
C TYR A 122 12.47 4.08 6.20
N LEU A 123 13.15 4.11 5.06
CA LEU A 123 14.59 3.90 4.99
C LEU A 123 15.34 4.90 5.88
N LEU A 124 15.02 6.18 5.77
CA LEU A 124 15.65 7.24 6.58
C LEU A 124 15.36 7.08 8.07
N PHE A 125 14.12 6.69 8.42
CA PHE A 125 13.78 6.36 9.81
C PHE A 125 14.66 5.22 10.34
N LEU A 126 14.74 4.09 9.64
CA LEU A 126 15.49 2.92 10.07
C LEU A 126 17.00 3.17 10.13
N ILE A 127 17.55 4.02 9.25
CA ILE A 127 18.94 4.44 9.31
C ILE A 127 19.20 5.29 10.57
N GLN A 128 18.28 6.15 10.97
CA GLN A 128 18.49 7.04 12.12
C GLN A 128 18.13 6.40 13.46
N PHE A 129 17.13 5.52 13.47
CA PHE A 129 16.68 4.85 14.68
C PHE A 129 17.71 3.80 15.18
N PRO A 130 17.95 3.62 16.50
CA PRO A 130 17.34 4.31 17.63
C PRO A 130 18.09 5.58 18.06
N SER A 131 19.24 5.83 17.51
CA SER A 131 20.11 6.96 17.91
C SER A 131 20.15 8.01 16.82
N PRO A 132 19.78 9.26 17.12
CA PRO A 132 19.85 10.38 16.17
C PRO A 132 21.31 10.78 15.83
N GLU A 133 22.30 10.16 16.46
CA GLU A 133 23.73 10.47 16.26
C GLU A 133 24.21 10.15 14.82
N HIS A 134 23.51 9.24 14.13
CA HIS A 134 23.79 8.90 12.74
C HIS A 134 22.99 9.79 11.79
N VAL A 135 23.29 11.09 11.78
CA VAL A 135 22.66 12.00 10.83
C VAL A 135 23.04 11.59 9.41
N VAL A 136 22.04 11.17 8.63
CA VAL A 136 22.23 10.86 7.21
C VAL A 136 22.74 12.11 6.51
N LYS A 137 23.89 12.00 5.84
CA LYS A 137 24.49 13.12 5.10
C LYS A 137 23.46 13.73 4.15
N PRO A 138 23.40 15.07 4.02
CA PRO A 138 22.41 15.74 3.17
C PRO A 138 22.37 15.21 1.73
N PHE A 139 23.54 14.93 1.15
CA PHE A 139 23.65 14.34 -0.19
C PHE A 139 22.97 12.98 -0.29
N LEU A 140 23.20 12.07 0.67
CA LEU A 140 22.58 10.74 0.66
C LEU A 140 21.05 10.84 0.85
N ARG A 141 20.60 11.78 1.70
CA ARG A 141 19.17 12.06 1.86
C ARG A 141 18.55 12.55 0.54
N ALA A 142 19.20 13.50 -0.13
CA ALA A 142 18.75 13.99 -1.43
C ALA A 142 18.69 12.85 -2.44
N LEU A 143 19.71 12.01 -2.52
CA LEU A 143 19.75 10.85 -3.44
C LEU A 143 18.58 9.87 -3.19
N ILE A 144 18.29 9.57 -1.93
CA ILE A 144 17.17 8.69 -1.53
C ILE A 144 15.84 9.29 -2.00
N TRP A 145 15.60 10.58 -1.78
CA TRP A 145 14.38 11.26 -2.22
C TRP A 145 14.30 11.44 -3.74
N THR A 146 15.44 11.66 -4.41
CA THR A 146 15.50 11.76 -5.89
C THR A 146 15.02 10.46 -6.53
N GLY A 147 15.39 9.28 -6.01
CA GLY A 147 14.91 8.01 -6.52
C GLY A 147 13.38 7.91 -6.46
N ALA A 148 12.77 8.35 -5.37
CA ALA A 148 11.31 8.40 -5.25
C ALA A 148 10.68 9.42 -6.22
N GLY A 149 11.29 10.60 -6.35
CA GLY A 149 10.84 11.63 -7.29
C GLY A 149 10.87 11.17 -8.74
N VAL A 150 11.95 10.48 -9.15
CA VAL A 150 12.09 9.92 -10.50
C VAL A 150 11.03 8.85 -10.75
N MET A 151 10.82 7.93 -9.81
CA MET A 151 9.80 6.88 -9.95
C MET A 151 8.38 7.48 -10.03
N ALA A 152 8.07 8.45 -9.17
CA ALA A 152 6.79 9.15 -9.20
C ALA A 152 6.58 9.91 -10.52
N ALA A 153 7.60 10.63 -11.01
CA ALA A 153 7.56 11.33 -12.28
C ALA A 153 7.35 10.37 -13.45
N ALA A 154 8.06 9.24 -13.47
CA ALA A 154 7.90 8.21 -14.49
C ALA A 154 6.47 7.67 -14.52
N LEU A 155 5.87 7.47 -13.38
CA LEU A 155 4.49 6.98 -13.25
C LEU A 155 3.47 8.02 -13.76
N PHE A 156 3.71 9.31 -13.54
CA PHE A 156 2.85 10.38 -14.07
C PHE A 156 3.00 10.59 -15.57
N ILE A 157 4.24 10.51 -16.10
CA ILE A 157 4.51 10.80 -17.51
C ILE A 157 4.09 9.61 -18.40
N TRP A 158 4.26 8.39 -17.90
CA TRP A 158 4.01 7.16 -18.67
C TRP A 158 3.14 6.15 -17.89
N PRO A 159 1.94 6.52 -17.43
CA PRO A 159 1.11 5.64 -16.60
C PRO A 159 0.82 4.30 -17.27
N GLN A 160 0.55 4.29 -18.57
CA GLN A 160 0.27 3.10 -19.38
C GLN A 160 1.43 2.09 -19.38
N ASN A 161 2.66 2.53 -19.12
CA ASN A 161 3.82 1.65 -19.07
C ASN A 161 3.99 0.95 -17.70
N PHE A 162 3.29 1.42 -16.68
CA PHE A 162 3.34 0.85 -15.34
C PHE A 162 2.04 0.13 -15.00
N VAL A 163 1.04 0.88 -14.60
CA VAL A 163 -0.25 0.34 -14.15
C VAL A 163 -1.33 1.37 -14.48
N HIS A 164 -2.33 0.96 -15.24
CA HIS A 164 -3.49 1.80 -15.51
C HIS A 164 -4.78 0.98 -15.41
N TYR A 165 -5.89 1.65 -15.19
CA TYR A 165 -7.20 1.01 -15.20
C TYR A 165 -7.87 1.22 -16.52
N TYR A 166 -8.43 0.15 -17.05
CA TYR A 166 -9.23 0.17 -18.26
C TYR A 166 -10.67 -0.22 -17.91
N ILE A 167 -11.61 0.64 -18.28
CA ILE A 167 -13.04 0.34 -18.18
C ILE A 167 -13.47 -0.17 -19.54
N VAL A 168 -13.80 -1.45 -19.63
CA VAL A 168 -14.19 -2.08 -20.90
C VAL A 168 -15.64 -1.79 -21.23
N ASP A 169 -16.50 -1.63 -20.22
CA ASP A 169 -17.93 -1.31 -20.40
C ASP A 169 -18.48 -0.53 -19.21
N VAL A 170 -19.56 0.22 -19.41
CA VAL A 170 -20.19 1.08 -18.40
C VAL A 170 -20.69 0.31 -17.17
N ASN A 171 -20.92 -0.99 -17.33
CA ASN A 171 -21.38 -1.89 -16.26
C ASN A 171 -20.29 -2.87 -15.76
N GLU A 172 -19.06 -2.78 -16.26
CA GLU A 172 -18.00 -3.69 -15.88
C GLU A 172 -17.09 -3.13 -14.80
N ILE A 173 -16.60 -4.05 -13.97
CA ILE A 173 -15.60 -3.74 -12.95
C ILE A 173 -14.32 -3.32 -13.66
N PRO A 174 -13.74 -2.16 -13.33
CA PRO A 174 -12.53 -1.71 -13.98
C PRO A 174 -11.38 -2.71 -13.74
N HIS A 175 -10.77 -3.16 -14.84
CA HIS A 175 -9.65 -4.07 -14.81
C HIS A 175 -8.32 -3.31 -14.72
N LEU A 176 -7.44 -3.79 -13.84
CA LEU A 176 -6.08 -3.30 -13.76
C LEU A 176 -5.27 -3.85 -14.95
N VAL A 177 -4.79 -2.97 -15.79
CA VAL A 177 -3.89 -3.32 -16.89
C VAL A 177 -2.45 -3.06 -16.47
N VAL A 178 -1.63 -4.10 -16.56
CA VAL A 178 -0.24 -4.08 -16.15
C VAL A 178 0.62 -3.73 -17.36
N GLY A 179 1.33 -2.62 -17.30
CA GLY A 179 2.25 -2.21 -18.34
C GLY A 179 3.60 -2.94 -18.29
N PRO A 180 4.43 -2.81 -19.34
CA PRO A 180 5.69 -3.53 -19.46
C PRO A 180 6.71 -3.17 -18.37
N TYR A 181 6.58 -2.03 -17.70
CA TYR A 181 7.49 -1.57 -16.65
C TYR A 181 6.94 -1.75 -15.22
N ALA A 182 5.82 -2.44 -15.03
CA ALA A 182 5.25 -2.67 -13.69
C ALA A 182 6.23 -3.40 -12.74
N TRP A 183 7.09 -4.27 -13.27
CA TRP A 183 8.14 -4.94 -12.50
C TRP A 183 9.11 -3.97 -11.81
N LEU A 184 9.26 -2.74 -12.33
CA LEU A 184 10.07 -1.70 -11.66
C LEU A 184 9.46 -1.29 -10.33
N LEU A 185 8.13 -1.29 -10.20
CA LEU A 185 7.45 -1.06 -8.91
C LEU A 185 7.72 -2.23 -7.94
N GLU A 186 7.69 -3.47 -8.45
CA GLU A 186 8.01 -4.65 -7.62
C GLU A 186 9.45 -4.61 -7.09
N LEU A 187 10.40 -4.07 -7.84
CA LEU A 187 11.79 -3.92 -7.42
C LEU A 187 12.02 -2.66 -6.57
N TYR A 188 11.28 -1.59 -6.84
CA TYR A 188 11.44 -0.31 -6.16
C TYR A 188 11.26 -0.44 -4.64
N PHE A 189 10.18 -1.06 -4.20
CA PHE A 189 9.89 -1.19 -2.77
C PHE A 189 10.96 -2.00 -2.01
N PRO A 190 11.33 -3.21 -2.44
CA PRO A 190 12.43 -3.96 -1.81
C PRO A 190 13.76 -3.20 -1.81
N ALA A 191 14.06 -2.41 -2.84
CA ALA A 191 15.29 -1.63 -2.91
C ALA A 191 15.43 -0.62 -1.77
N TYR A 192 14.33 -0.18 -1.17
CA TYR A 192 14.35 0.67 0.02
C TYR A 192 14.21 -0.13 1.32
N PHE A 193 13.34 -1.13 1.36
CA PHE A 193 13.08 -1.88 2.59
C PHE A 193 14.24 -2.79 2.99
N ILE A 194 14.87 -3.49 2.04
CA ILE A 194 15.98 -4.40 2.35
C ILE A 194 17.15 -3.66 3.01
N PRO A 195 17.68 -2.55 2.46
CA PRO A 195 18.70 -1.77 3.15
C PRO A 195 18.24 -1.24 4.50
N GLY A 196 16.98 -0.78 4.61
CA GLY A 196 16.43 -0.32 5.89
C GLY A 196 16.47 -1.39 6.96
N PHE A 197 15.99 -2.59 6.66
CA PHE A 197 16.05 -3.75 7.57
C PHE A 197 17.49 -4.17 7.87
N PHE A 198 18.38 -4.12 6.90
CA PHE A 198 19.81 -4.43 7.11
C PHE A 198 20.43 -3.47 8.13
N PHE A 199 20.23 -2.15 7.98
CA PHE A 199 20.74 -1.16 8.94
C PHE A 199 20.13 -1.34 10.33
N ALA A 200 18.82 -1.53 10.42
CA ALA A 200 18.14 -1.76 11.68
C ALA A 200 18.58 -3.09 12.34
N GLY A 201 18.75 -4.15 11.56
CA GLY A 201 19.27 -5.44 12.03
C GLY A 201 20.69 -5.35 12.58
N ARG A 202 21.59 -4.63 11.90
CA ARG A 202 22.95 -4.41 12.42
C ARG A 202 22.95 -3.66 13.76
N LYS A 203 22.05 -2.71 13.95
CA LYS A 203 21.89 -2.00 15.23
C LYS A 203 21.29 -2.92 16.29
N PHE A 204 20.28 -3.70 15.94
CA PHE A 204 19.70 -4.72 16.82
C PHE A 204 20.75 -5.67 17.39
N LEU A 205 21.70 -6.15 16.57
CA LEU A 205 22.77 -7.04 17.01
C LEU A 205 23.72 -6.38 18.03
N LYS A 206 23.78 -5.04 18.07
CA LYS A 206 24.60 -4.26 19.01
C LYS A 206 23.84 -3.80 20.26
N THR A 207 22.54 -4.08 20.36
CA THR A 207 21.71 -3.72 21.51
C THR A 207 21.54 -4.89 22.46
N TYR A 208 21.32 -4.58 23.73
CA TYR A 208 21.19 -5.57 24.82
C TYR A 208 19.97 -5.28 25.69
N GLY A 209 19.57 -6.29 26.46
CA GLY A 209 18.52 -6.17 27.47
C GLY A 209 17.15 -5.79 26.89
N ARG A 210 16.41 -4.95 27.60
CA ARG A 210 15.05 -4.53 27.27
C ARG A 210 14.95 -3.83 25.91
N ILE A 211 15.95 -3.00 25.57
CA ILE A 211 15.97 -2.30 24.28
C ILE A 211 16.00 -3.29 23.13
N ARG A 212 16.80 -4.36 23.25
CA ARG A 212 16.86 -5.43 22.25
C ARG A 212 15.51 -6.12 22.06
N ALA A 213 14.79 -6.41 23.16
CA ALA A 213 13.46 -7.01 23.07
C ALA A 213 12.46 -6.10 22.34
N HIS A 214 12.42 -4.80 22.66
CA HIS A 214 11.56 -3.84 21.95
C HIS A 214 11.91 -3.71 20.48
N MET A 215 13.21 -3.69 20.13
CA MET A 215 13.66 -3.66 18.74
C MET A 215 13.24 -4.93 17.99
N LEU A 216 13.39 -6.11 18.60
CA LEU A 216 13.00 -7.37 17.97
C LEU A 216 11.51 -7.38 17.63
N THR A 217 10.67 -7.12 18.62
CA THR A 217 9.20 -7.09 18.45
C THR A 217 8.80 -6.07 17.38
N GLY A 218 9.39 -4.88 17.43
CA GLY A 218 9.10 -3.84 16.45
C GLY A 218 9.57 -4.18 15.03
N LEU A 219 10.78 -4.76 14.89
CA LEU A 219 11.28 -5.18 13.58
C LEU A 219 10.48 -6.34 12.99
N LEU A 220 10.05 -7.30 13.82
CA LEU A 220 9.17 -8.39 13.36
C LEU A 220 7.81 -7.86 12.90
N GLY A 221 7.17 -7.01 13.70
CA GLY A 221 5.88 -6.41 13.30
C GLY A 221 6.02 -5.51 12.07
N LEU A 222 7.12 -4.75 11.96
CA LEU A 222 7.43 -3.97 10.76
C LEU A 222 7.61 -4.88 9.54
N ALA A 223 8.35 -5.99 9.67
CA ALA A 223 8.56 -6.95 8.58
C ALA A 223 7.24 -7.57 8.13
N ILE A 224 6.39 -8.02 9.06
CA ILE A 224 5.06 -8.56 8.75
C ILE A 224 4.20 -7.51 8.06
N GLY A 225 4.12 -6.31 8.63
CA GLY A 225 3.29 -5.24 8.08
C GLY A 225 3.75 -4.77 6.70
N THR A 226 5.05 -4.55 6.50
CA THR A 226 5.56 -4.11 5.19
C THR A 226 5.47 -5.21 4.13
N THR A 227 5.80 -6.46 4.47
CA THR A 227 5.69 -7.59 3.54
C THR A 227 4.23 -7.83 3.17
N GLY A 228 3.31 -7.82 4.15
CA GLY A 228 1.88 -7.95 3.90
C GLY A 228 1.35 -6.83 3.00
N ALA A 229 1.71 -5.58 3.28
CA ALA A 229 1.33 -4.44 2.44
C ALA A 229 1.90 -4.54 1.01
N LEU A 230 3.14 -4.98 0.84
CA LEU A 230 3.74 -5.20 -0.49
C LEU A 230 3.04 -6.31 -1.25
N ILE A 231 2.80 -7.45 -0.62
CA ILE A 231 2.11 -8.56 -1.26
C ILE A 231 0.72 -8.13 -1.72
N THR A 232 -0.05 -7.48 -0.86
CA THR A 232 -1.44 -7.11 -1.17
C THR A 232 -1.56 -5.96 -2.18
N ASN A 233 -0.69 -4.94 -2.09
CA ASN A 233 -0.81 -3.75 -2.93
C ASN A 233 0.06 -3.77 -4.19
N VAL A 234 1.08 -4.61 -4.25
CA VAL A 234 1.94 -4.71 -5.43
C VAL A 234 1.70 -6.05 -6.11
N THR A 235 2.07 -7.16 -5.47
CA THR A 235 2.07 -8.47 -6.11
C THR A 235 0.64 -8.95 -6.45
N LEU A 236 -0.28 -8.91 -5.48
CA LEU A 236 -1.66 -9.35 -5.71
C LEU A 236 -2.44 -8.34 -6.58
N ALA A 237 -2.20 -7.04 -6.42
CA ALA A 237 -2.82 -6.02 -7.26
C ALA A 237 -2.44 -6.18 -8.73
N ILE A 238 -1.18 -6.45 -9.03
CA ILE A 238 -0.69 -6.68 -10.40
C ILE A 238 -1.26 -7.98 -10.98
N ARG A 239 -1.42 -9.03 -10.17
CA ARG A 239 -1.85 -10.36 -10.65
C ARG A 239 -3.36 -10.58 -10.64
N PHE A 240 -4.07 -10.04 -9.67
CA PHE A 240 -5.48 -10.32 -9.41
C PHE A 240 -6.36 -9.07 -9.41
N GLY A 241 -5.77 -7.89 -9.66
CA GLY A 241 -6.50 -6.63 -9.68
C GLY A 241 -6.75 -6.02 -8.30
N LYS A 242 -7.77 -5.15 -8.23
CA LYS A 242 -8.01 -4.29 -7.06
C LYS A 242 -8.52 -4.98 -5.80
N GLU A 243 -8.95 -6.23 -5.90
CA GLU A 243 -9.69 -6.92 -4.83
C GLU A 243 -8.95 -7.00 -3.48
N PHE A 244 -7.62 -7.01 -3.52
CA PHE A 244 -6.77 -7.14 -2.32
C PHE A 244 -6.13 -5.84 -1.84
N ILE A 245 -6.23 -4.75 -2.61
CA ILE A 245 -5.55 -3.47 -2.32
C ILE A 245 -5.95 -2.91 -0.95
N TRP A 246 -7.21 -3.07 -0.54
CA TRP A 246 -7.73 -2.58 0.73
C TRP A 246 -7.08 -3.22 1.97
N LEU A 247 -6.46 -4.39 1.82
CA LEU A 247 -5.73 -5.06 2.90
C LEU A 247 -4.40 -4.37 3.24
N GLY A 248 -3.79 -3.68 2.28
CA GLY A 248 -2.51 -3.03 2.49
C GLY A 248 -2.50 -2.00 3.61
N PRO A 249 -3.46 -1.08 3.70
CA PRO A 249 -3.63 -0.19 4.84
C PRO A 249 -3.71 -0.92 6.18
N ILE A 250 -4.37 -2.07 6.26
CA ILE A 250 -4.44 -2.88 7.48
C ILE A 250 -3.04 -3.39 7.89
N PHE A 251 -2.29 -3.93 6.95
CA PHE A 251 -0.91 -4.33 7.20
C PHE A 251 -0.03 -3.14 7.61
N SER A 252 -0.27 -1.97 7.03
CA SER A 252 0.43 -0.75 7.41
C SER A 252 0.11 -0.28 8.83
N MET A 253 -1.07 -0.58 9.38
CA MET A 253 -1.36 -0.36 10.80
C MET A 253 -0.46 -1.20 11.70
N ILE A 254 -0.22 -2.47 11.33
CA ILE A 254 0.70 -3.36 12.07
C ILE A 254 2.11 -2.77 12.06
N ALA A 255 2.61 -2.36 10.89
CA ALA A 255 3.91 -1.72 10.75
C ALA A 255 4.00 -0.43 11.59
N SER A 256 2.97 0.41 11.53
CA SER A 256 2.88 1.68 12.24
C SER A 256 2.89 1.50 13.76
N ALA A 257 2.06 0.60 14.27
CA ALA A 257 2.02 0.26 15.69
C ALA A 257 3.36 -0.30 16.19
N SER A 258 4.00 -1.13 15.36
CA SER A 258 5.30 -1.73 15.68
C SER A 258 6.41 -0.69 15.77
N LEU A 259 6.43 0.29 14.87
CA LEU A 259 7.38 1.41 14.92
C LEU A 259 7.13 2.29 16.15
N ALA A 260 5.87 2.59 16.50
CA ALA A 260 5.54 3.33 17.71
C ALA A 260 6.01 2.58 18.96
N TYR A 261 5.76 1.27 19.03
CA TYR A 261 6.21 0.42 20.12
C TYR A 261 7.74 0.47 20.30
N MET A 262 8.48 0.41 19.20
CA MET A 262 9.94 0.56 19.23
C MET A 262 10.35 1.92 19.78
N LEU A 263 9.73 3.01 19.35
CA LEU A 263 10.05 4.37 19.80
C LEU A 263 9.82 4.55 21.30
N PHE A 264 8.68 4.10 21.81
CA PHE A 264 8.35 4.24 23.22
C PHE A 264 9.18 3.31 24.12
N GLY A 265 9.43 2.08 23.70
CA GLY A 265 10.21 1.12 24.47
C GLY A 265 11.66 1.58 24.70
N ILE A 266 12.26 2.30 23.75
CA ILE A 266 13.60 2.84 23.89
C ILE A 266 13.62 4.04 24.82
N ARG A 267 12.58 4.87 24.79
CA ARG A 267 12.46 6.02 25.70
C ARG A 267 12.44 5.59 27.17
N GLU A 268 11.70 4.53 27.50
CA GLU A 268 11.62 4.00 28.85
C GLU A 268 12.95 3.39 29.34
N GLY A 269 13.76 2.86 28.42
CA GLY A 269 15.06 2.26 28.73
C GLY A 269 16.20 3.26 28.92
N LYS A 270 16.01 4.54 28.59
CA LYS A 270 17.01 5.58 28.93
C LYS A 270 16.90 5.89 30.42
N PRO A 271 17.97 5.70 31.22
CA PRO A 271 17.99 6.24 32.57
C PRO A 271 17.69 7.74 32.45
N ARG A 272 16.78 8.25 33.28
CA ARG A 272 16.55 9.70 33.39
C ARG A 272 17.87 10.29 33.85
N LEU A 273 18.69 10.78 32.90
CA LEU A 273 20.01 11.34 33.17
C LEU A 273 19.94 12.77 33.69
N PHE A 274 18.76 13.25 34.09
CA PHE A 274 18.65 14.55 34.76
C PHE A 274 17.60 14.52 35.85
N PRO A 275 17.93 15.05 37.02
CA PRO A 275 16.99 15.34 38.09
C PRO A 275 15.99 16.41 37.69
#